data_37a10b0a60a2b862c0efb9f6a6de641c
#
_entry.id   37a10b0a60a2b862c0efb9f6a6de641c
#
_cell.length_a   1.000
_cell.length_b   1.000
_cell.length_c   1.000
_cell.angle_alpha   90.00
_cell.angle_beta   90.00
_cell.angle_gamma   90.00
#
_symmetry.space_group_name_H-M   'P 1'
#
loop_
_entity.id
_entity.type
_entity.pdbx_description
1 polymer ?
#
loop_
_entity_poly.entity_id
_entity_poly.type
_entity_poly.pdbx_seq_one_letter_code
_entity_poly.pdbx_strand_id
1 'polypeptide(L)'
;MKIKLKTKIEKEITVDVEFPIYVKHDCSGDDYESIHYIKRESETMHIELHKSHSYISGGTLYELEISKRKVNGTADYFLGTGEFKSSKKEFESVLKEFKEKLNSIS
;
A
#
# COMPACT_ATOMS: atom_id res chain seq x y z
N MET A 1 2.90 -7.92 18.65
CA MET A 1 1.51 -7.52 18.90
C MET A 1 0.57 -8.51 18.24
N LYS A 2 -0.42 -8.98 18.95
CA LYS A 2 -1.41 -9.95 18.41
C LYS A 2 -2.62 -9.19 17.88
N ILE A 3 -3.01 -9.48 16.64
CA ILE A 3 -4.19 -8.88 16.01
C ILE A 3 -5.11 -9.96 15.46
N LYS A 4 -6.39 -9.63 15.32
CA LYS A 4 -7.41 -10.50 14.75
C LYS A 4 -7.70 -10.08 13.32
N LEU A 5 -7.61 -11.02 12.38
CA LEU A 5 -7.83 -10.79 10.95
C LEU A 5 -8.81 -11.83 10.41
N LYS A 6 -9.49 -11.46 9.31
CA LYS A 6 -10.38 -12.38 8.58
C LYS A 6 -9.67 -12.90 7.34
N THR A 7 -9.80 -14.21 7.08
CA THR A 7 -9.33 -14.84 5.86
C THR A 7 -10.35 -14.66 4.74
N LYS A 8 -10.01 -15.10 3.52
CA LYS A 8 -10.91 -15.06 2.35
C LYS A 8 -12.22 -15.82 2.57
N ILE A 9 -12.21 -16.84 3.42
CA ILE A 9 -13.40 -17.61 3.78
C ILE A 9 -14.09 -17.08 5.04
N GLU A 10 -13.79 -15.84 5.42
CA GLU A 10 -14.33 -15.13 6.58
C GLU A 10 -14.04 -15.81 7.93
N LYS A 11 -13.04 -16.65 8.00
CA LYS A 11 -12.57 -17.25 9.24
C LYS A 11 -11.69 -16.24 9.98
N GLU A 12 -12.00 -15.99 11.26
CA GLU A 12 -11.17 -15.14 12.10
C GLU A 12 -9.92 -15.91 12.54
N ILE A 13 -8.77 -15.27 12.39
CA ILE A 13 -7.48 -15.79 12.86
C ILE A 13 -6.80 -14.75 13.74
N THR A 14 -5.98 -15.21 14.68
CA THR A 14 -5.13 -14.33 15.48
C THR A 14 -3.71 -14.51 15.02
N VAL A 15 -3.05 -13.38 14.68
CA VAL A 15 -1.69 -13.37 14.13
C VAL A 15 -0.83 -12.46 15.00
N ASP A 16 0.40 -12.93 15.30
CA ASP A 16 1.40 -12.10 15.95
C ASP A 16 2.18 -11.33 14.87
N VAL A 17 2.19 -10.01 14.96
CA VAL A 17 2.78 -9.15 13.94
C VAL A 17 3.76 -8.16 14.54
N GLU A 18 4.75 -7.78 13.71
CA GLU A 18 5.67 -6.69 14.00
C GLU A 18 5.46 -5.60 12.97
N PHE A 19 5.35 -4.37 13.42
CA PHE A 19 5.25 -3.20 12.55
C PHE A 19 6.63 -2.56 12.35
N PRO A 20 6.86 -1.89 11.21
CA PRO A 20 5.91 -1.65 10.12
C PRO A 20 5.72 -2.86 9.20
N ILE A 21 4.56 -2.93 8.57
CA ILE A 21 4.24 -3.91 7.54
C ILE A 21 4.15 -3.18 6.20
N TYR A 22 4.72 -3.76 5.13
CA TYR A 22 4.69 -3.18 3.78
C TYR A 22 3.78 -3.99 2.88
N VAL A 23 2.89 -3.27 2.18
CA VAL A 23 1.83 -3.85 1.34
C VAL A 23 1.83 -3.16 -0.02
N LYS A 24 1.52 -3.91 -1.06
CA LYS A 24 1.34 -3.41 -2.41
C LYS A 24 0.00 -3.87 -2.94
N HIS A 25 -0.80 -2.94 -3.43
CA HIS A 25 -2.11 -3.24 -4.01
C HIS A 25 -2.18 -2.70 -5.42
N ASP A 26 -2.31 -3.60 -6.39
CA ASP A 26 -2.43 -3.26 -7.81
C ASP A 26 -3.91 -3.03 -8.14
N CYS A 27 -4.23 -1.79 -8.50
CA CYS A 27 -5.57 -1.34 -8.86
C CYS A 27 -5.64 -0.97 -10.34
N SER A 28 -4.73 -1.48 -11.17
CA SER A 28 -4.64 -1.14 -12.59
C SER A 28 -5.85 -1.56 -13.40
N GLY A 29 -6.16 -0.77 -14.42
CA GLY A 29 -7.18 -1.08 -15.43
C GLY A 29 -6.56 -1.22 -16.81
N ASP A 30 -7.40 -1.24 -17.86
CA ASP A 30 -6.95 -1.45 -19.24
C ASP A 30 -6.15 -0.25 -19.79
N ASP A 31 -6.54 0.96 -19.39
CA ASP A 31 -5.95 2.21 -19.91
C ASP A 31 -4.99 2.89 -18.94
N TYR A 32 -4.78 2.31 -17.78
CA TYR A 32 -3.93 2.90 -16.75
C TYR A 32 -3.31 1.84 -15.83
N GLU A 33 -2.17 2.22 -15.26
CA GLU A 33 -1.56 1.50 -14.14
C GLU A 33 -1.81 2.31 -12.88
N SER A 34 -2.25 1.67 -11.82
CA SER A 34 -2.43 2.30 -10.52
C SER A 34 -2.01 1.34 -9.42
N ILE A 35 -1.00 1.71 -8.66
CA ILE A 35 -0.47 0.87 -7.60
C ILE A 35 -0.42 1.67 -6.30
N HIS A 36 -0.96 1.07 -5.25
CA HIS A 36 -0.91 1.61 -3.90
C HIS A 36 0.19 0.91 -3.12
N TYR A 37 1.18 1.68 -2.67
CA TYR A 37 2.24 1.20 -1.80
C TYR A 37 1.93 1.66 -0.39
N ILE A 38 1.80 0.72 0.54
CA ILE A 38 1.28 0.98 1.88
C ILE A 38 2.32 0.60 2.91
N LYS A 39 2.60 1.52 3.84
CA LYS A 39 3.38 1.25 5.04
C LYS A 39 2.44 1.30 6.23
N ARG A 40 2.21 0.16 6.87
CA ARG A 40 1.40 0.09 8.08
C ARG A 40 2.28 0.31 9.29
N GLU A 41 2.12 1.46 9.93
CA GLU A 41 2.87 1.81 11.13
C GLU A 41 2.29 1.12 12.37
N SER A 42 0.97 0.88 12.38
CA SER A 42 0.25 0.20 13.43
C SER A 42 -1.03 -0.41 12.84
N GLU A 43 -1.84 -1.04 13.68
CA GLU A 43 -3.14 -1.59 13.25
C GLU A 43 -4.08 -0.54 12.66
N THR A 44 -3.95 0.72 13.09
CA THR A 44 -4.85 1.81 12.70
C THR A 44 -4.17 2.96 11.98
N MET A 45 -2.86 2.97 11.83
CA MET A 45 -2.14 4.05 11.17
C MET A 45 -1.37 3.54 9.96
N HIS A 46 -1.68 4.10 8.79
CA HIS A 46 -1.11 3.69 7.51
C HIS A 46 -0.67 4.91 6.71
N ILE A 47 0.46 4.76 6.03
CA ILE A 47 0.94 5.74 5.04
C ILE A 47 0.79 5.08 3.69
N GLU A 48 -0.01 5.69 2.79
CA GLU A 48 -0.27 5.15 1.46
C GLU A 48 0.30 6.07 0.40
N LEU A 49 1.05 5.50 -0.51
CA LEU A 49 1.64 6.19 -1.63
C LEU A 49 1.06 5.61 -2.91
N HIS A 50 0.24 6.39 -3.60
CA HIS A 50 -0.43 5.98 -4.83
C HIS A 50 0.35 6.49 -6.03
N LYS A 51 0.75 5.58 -6.91
CA LYS A 51 1.42 5.89 -8.17
C LYS A 51 0.52 5.43 -9.31
N SER A 52 0.12 6.36 -10.17
CA SER A 52 -0.75 6.09 -11.31
C SER A 52 -0.09 6.55 -12.59
N HIS A 53 -0.22 5.77 -13.66
CA HIS A 53 0.28 6.12 -14.99
C HIS A 53 -0.81 5.87 -16.02
N SER A 54 -1.12 6.90 -16.82
CA SER A 54 -2.07 6.78 -17.92
C SER A 54 -1.36 6.35 -19.21
N TYR A 55 -1.81 5.25 -19.79
CA TYR A 55 -1.28 4.80 -21.09
C TYR A 55 -1.76 5.69 -22.24
N ILE A 56 -2.84 6.42 -22.04
CA ILE A 56 -3.41 7.34 -23.06
C ILE A 56 -2.64 8.65 -23.10
N SER A 57 -2.51 9.31 -21.94
CA SER A 57 -1.84 10.62 -21.85
C SER A 57 -0.33 10.52 -21.63
N GLY A 58 0.15 9.37 -21.16
CA GLY A 58 1.56 9.18 -20.80
C GLY A 58 1.97 9.87 -19.50
N GLY A 59 1.04 10.45 -18.76
CA GLY A 59 1.32 11.15 -17.51
C GLY A 59 1.37 10.21 -16.31
N THR A 60 2.23 10.54 -15.35
CA THR A 60 2.34 9.84 -14.07
C THR A 60 1.95 10.76 -12.94
N LEU A 61 1.07 10.27 -12.07
CA LEU A 61 0.56 11.00 -10.92
C LEU A 61 0.95 10.28 -9.62
N TYR A 62 1.35 11.06 -8.63
CA TYR A 62 1.67 10.55 -7.28
C TYR A 62 0.78 11.23 -6.27
N GLU A 63 0.24 10.43 -5.34
CA GLU A 63 -0.56 10.92 -4.22
C GLU A 63 -0.07 10.29 -2.91
N LEU A 64 -0.02 11.08 -1.85
CA LEU A 64 0.34 10.63 -0.51
C LEU A 64 -0.84 10.82 0.42
N GLU A 65 -1.20 9.76 1.13
CA GLU A 65 -2.31 9.78 2.08
C GLU A 65 -1.88 9.17 3.41
N ILE A 66 -2.31 9.77 4.51
CA ILE A 66 -2.15 9.21 5.85
C ILE A 66 -3.53 8.84 6.36
N SER A 67 -3.74 7.55 6.60
CA SER A 67 -5.00 7.00 7.08
C SER A 67 -4.87 6.59 8.54
N LYS A 68 -5.86 6.97 9.35
CA LYS A 68 -5.92 6.65 10.78
C LYS A 68 -7.18 5.87 11.09
N ARG A 69 -7.35 4.73 10.42
CA ARG A 69 -8.53 3.89 10.59
C ARG A 69 -8.17 2.41 10.53
N LYS A 70 -9.01 1.58 11.11
CA LYS A 70 -8.86 0.13 11.00
C LYS A 70 -9.11 -0.29 9.55
N VAL A 71 -8.23 -1.15 9.03
CA VAL A 71 -8.34 -1.64 7.66
C VAL A 71 -9.43 -2.68 7.55
N ASN A 72 -10.32 -2.50 6.55
CA ASN A 72 -11.26 -3.53 6.14
C ASN A 72 -10.62 -4.34 5.01
N GLY A 73 -10.53 -5.65 5.18
CA GLY A 73 -9.94 -6.51 4.17
C GLY A 73 -9.54 -7.86 4.73
N THR A 74 -8.98 -8.67 3.85
CA THR A 74 -8.49 -9.99 4.22
C THR A 74 -7.16 -9.92 4.98
N ALA A 75 -6.80 -11.02 5.62
CA ALA A 75 -5.50 -11.15 6.29
C ALA A 75 -4.34 -10.93 5.33
N ASP A 76 -4.40 -11.45 4.10
CA ASP A 76 -3.36 -11.28 3.10
C ASP A 76 -3.14 -9.81 2.76
N TYR A 77 -4.21 -9.04 2.57
CA TYR A 77 -4.12 -7.62 2.29
C TYR A 77 -3.51 -6.85 3.46
N PHE A 78 -3.94 -7.16 4.69
CA PHE A 78 -3.39 -6.48 5.87
C PHE A 78 -1.90 -6.79 6.04
N LEU A 79 -1.51 -8.06 5.93
CA LEU A 79 -0.15 -8.53 6.19
C LEU A 79 0.82 -8.32 5.02
N GLY A 80 0.33 -8.01 3.82
CA GLY A 80 1.18 -7.89 2.65
C GLY A 80 1.75 -9.22 2.20
N THR A 81 0.92 -10.26 2.17
CA THR A 81 1.29 -11.60 1.69
C THR A 81 0.60 -11.91 0.37
N GLY A 82 1.05 -12.97 -0.31
CA GLY A 82 0.51 -13.36 -1.60
C GLY A 82 0.67 -12.25 -2.65
N GLU A 83 -0.43 -11.91 -3.31
CA GLU A 83 -0.45 -10.86 -4.33
C GLU A 83 -0.17 -9.45 -3.78
N PHE A 84 -0.28 -9.26 -2.47
CA PHE A 84 -0.06 -7.97 -1.80
C PHE A 84 1.35 -7.82 -1.25
N LYS A 85 2.25 -8.71 -1.60
CA LYS A 85 3.63 -8.72 -1.10
C LYS A 85 4.39 -7.47 -1.53
N SER A 86 5.03 -6.82 -0.58
CA SER A 86 5.91 -5.69 -0.81
C SER A 86 7.09 -5.72 0.17
N SER A 87 7.92 -4.69 0.12
CA SER A 87 9.08 -4.58 0.98
C SER A 87 9.34 -3.12 1.35
N LYS A 88 10.11 -2.92 2.41
CA LYS A 88 10.62 -1.61 2.79
C LYS A 88 11.36 -0.93 1.63
N LYS A 89 12.20 -1.69 0.95
CA LYS A 89 12.99 -1.20 -0.20
C LYS A 89 12.09 -0.69 -1.31
N GLU A 90 11.03 -1.42 -1.64
CA GLU A 90 10.10 -1.02 -2.70
C GLU A 90 9.34 0.25 -2.30
N PHE A 91 8.82 0.31 -1.08
CA PHE A 91 8.13 1.51 -0.59
C PHE A 91 9.04 2.73 -0.61
N GLU A 92 10.25 2.61 -0.08
CA GLU A 92 11.22 3.70 -0.04
C GLU A 92 11.66 4.15 -1.43
N SER A 93 11.75 3.23 -2.38
CA SER A 93 12.09 3.56 -3.78
C SER A 93 11.00 4.44 -4.42
N VAL A 94 9.74 4.10 -4.23
CA VAL A 94 8.61 4.89 -4.76
C VAL A 94 8.51 6.22 -4.03
N LEU A 95 8.75 6.23 -2.72
CA LEU A 95 8.77 7.47 -1.94
C LEU A 95 9.86 8.43 -2.44
N LYS A 96 11.02 7.91 -2.81
CA LYS A 96 12.10 8.70 -3.39
C LYS A 96 11.68 9.31 -4.73
N GLU A 97 11.03 8.53 -5.60
CA GLU A 97 10.47 9.04 -6.86
C GLU A 97 9.50 10.20 -6.62
N PHE A 98 8.62 10.04 -5.63
CA PHE A 98 7.64 11.06 -5.25
C PHE A 98 8.33 12.35 -4.80
N LYS A 99 9.35 12.25 -3.95
CA LYS A 99 10.11 13.41 -3.47
C LYS A 99 10.84 14.11 -4.61
N GLU A 100 11.44 13.37 -5.53
CA GLU A 100 12.11 13.93 -6.70
C GLU A 100 11.12 14.66 -7.59
N LYS A 101 9.91 14.13 -7.76
CA LYS A 101 8.84 14.76 -8.53
C LYS A 101 8.40 16.07 -7.89
N LEU A 102 8.23 16.11 -6.58
CA LEU A 102 7.92 17.33 -5.84
C LEU A 102 9.00 18.40 -6.02
N ASN A 103 10.26 18.02 -5.92
CA ASN A 103 11.38 18.94 -6.08
C ASN A 103 11.47 19.52 -7.50
N SER A 104 11.02 18.79 -8.50
CA SER A 104 11.04 19.26 -9.90
C SER A 104 9.97 20.31 -10.19
N ILE A 105 8.96 20.43 -9.34
CA ILE A 105 7.85 21.37 -9.50
C ILE A 105 8.15 22.73 -8.84
N SER A 106 9.00 22.73 -7.85
CA SER A 106 9.33 23.94 -7.07
C SER A 106 10.32 24.86 -7.77
#